data_06ed18b12b7fab853911d68e2a2e6a39
#
_entry.id   06ed18b12b7fab853911d68e2a2e6a39
#
_cell.length_a   1.000
_cell.length_b   1.000
_cell.length_c   1.000
_cell.angle_alpha   90.00
_cell.angle_beta   90.00
_cell.angle_gamma   90.00
#
_symmetry.space_group_name_H-M   'P 1'
#
loop_
_entity.id
_entity.type
_entity.pdbx_description
1 polymer ?
#
loop_
_entity_poly.entity_id
_entity_poly.type
_entity_poly.pdbx_seq_one_letter_code
_entity_poly.pdbx_strand_id
1 'polypeptide(L)'
;MCIRDSITINDGNISVTASDDGFNASEGSADDDAESSGQNIGKGFGDVSENCILNINGGYIYVNAGGDGLDSNGVMNISGGTVIVDGPVNDGNGALDSGTEINVSGGILIAAGSSGMAEFPSDTSTQPSLVVGFEQSLDAGTIVCVQNKNGENIITYSPSKKFSSVIISSPDIIQGESYSIYYGGSSSGTAKDGLYSGGEYSGGTLLETVTAESAVTQAGTGTFGQMGGIGRGGMPGNNGSFDPENGEMPDNGFTHPEGMTP
;
A
#
# COMPACT_ATOMS: atom_id res chain seq x y z
N MET A 1 5.30 23.95 -20.24
CA MET A 1 6.13 24.08 -19.01
C MET A 1 5.93 22.78 -18.28
N CYS A 2 6.92 21.88 -18.25
CA CYS A 2 6.75 20.63 -17.52
C CYS A 2 6.78 20.96 -16.02
N ILE A 3 5.64 20.88 -15.36
CA ILE A 3 5.56 20.91 -13.91
C ILE A 3 5.86 19.47 -13.50
N ARG A 4 7.03 19.27 -12.91
CA ARG A 4 7.37 18.00 -12.26
C ARG A 4 6.89 18.11 -10.82
N ASP A 5 5.85 17.38 -10.46
CA ASP A 5 5.37 17.40 -9.10
C ASP A 5 6.13 16.35 -8.30
N SER A 6 7.23 16.77 -7.70
CA SER A 6 8.00 15.95 -6.79
C SER A 6 7.89 16.48 -5.37
N ILE A 7 7.65 15.58 -4.42
CA ILE A 7 7.69 15.83 -2.99
C ILE A 7 8.97 15.19 -2.44
N THR A 8 9.78 15.98 -1.75
CA THR A 8 10.99 15.46 -1.08
C THR A 8 11.03 15.90 0.37
N ILE A 9 11.05 14.93 1.27
CA ILE A 9 11.13 15.13 2.72
C ILE A 9 12.49 14.61 3.18
N ASN A 10 13.35 15.52 3.65
CA ASN A 10 14.69 15.16 4.12
C ASN A 10 14.77 14.98 5.63
N ASP A 11 13.95 15.70 6.39
CA ASP A 11 13.89 15.65 7.85
C ASP A 11 12.64 16.41 8.34
N GLY A 12 12.39 16.38 9.64
CA GLY A 12 11.32 17.09 10.31
C GLY A 12 10.37 16.19 11.09
N ASN A 13 9.41 16.84 11.75
CA ASN A 13 8.31 16.14 12.43
C ASN A 13 7.01 16.60 11.77
N ILE A 14 6.45 15.74 10.92
CA ILE A 14 5.31 16.05 10.07
C ILE A 14 4.13 15.18 10.50
N SER A 15 2.98 15.82 10.74
CA SER A 15 1.73 15.12 11.01
C SER A 15 0.66 15.65 10.05
N VAL A 16 0.09 14.74 9.27
CA VAL A 16 -0.96 15.04 8.29
C VAL A 16 -2.23 14.32 8.70
N THR A 17 -3.36 15.05 8.70
CA THR A 17 -4.69 14.46 8.78
C THR A 17 -5.49 14.99 7.60
N ALA A 18 -5.90 14.11 6.71
CA ALA A 18 -6.60 14.44 5.48
C ALA A 18 -7.90 13.64 5.36
N SER A 19 -8.93 14.26 4.77
CA SER A 19 -10.17 13.56 4.40
C SER A 19 -10.06 12.81 3.07
N ASP A 20 -9.06 13.13 2.30
CA ASP A 20 -8.63 12.57 1.04
C ASP A 20 -7.17 12.09 1.20
N ASP A 21 -6.32 12.21 0.19
CA ASP A 21 -4.94 11.75 0.22
C ASP A 21 -4.08 12.52 1.23
N GLY A 22 -3.15 11.81 1.87
CA GLY A 22 -2.22 12.39 2.82
C GLY A 22 -1.11 13.18 2.13
N PHE A 23 -0.37 12.54 1.26
CA PHE A 23 0.57 13.15 0.31
C PHE A 23 0.18 12.71 -1.09
N ASN A 24 0.18 13.64 -2.04
CA ASN A 24 -0.11 13.34 -3.43
C ASN A 24 0.92 14.02 -4.34
N ALA A 25 1.78 13.24 -4.98
CA ALA A 25 2.73 13.68 -5.99
C ALA A 25 2.15 13.35 -7.37
N SER A 26 1.35 14.27 -7.92
CA SER A 26 0.64 14.11 -9.18
C SER A 26 0.91 15.25 -10.14
N GLU A 27 0.87 15.01 -11.45
CA GLU A 27 0.88 16.08 -12.44
C GLU A 27 -0.47 16.80 -12.43
N GLY A 28 -0.47 18.08 -12.06
CA GLY A 28 -1.65 18.92 -12.21
C GLY A 28 -2.11 18.96 -13.66
N SER A 29 -3.40 18.77 -13.91
CA SER A 29 -3.97 18.99 -15.23
C SER A 29 -3.78 20.45 -15.63
N ALA A 30 -3.05 20.70 -16.72
CA ALA A 30 -2.77 22.04 -17.24
C ALA A 30 -4.01 22.77 -17.82
N ASP A 31 -5.21 22.25 -17.61
CA ASP A 31 -6.44 22.63 -18.31
C ASP A 31 -7.54 23.23 -17.42
N ASP A 32 -7.19 24.06 -16.44
CA ASP A 32 -8.22 24.86 -15.73
C ASP A 32 -8.77 26.05 -16.58
N ASP A 33 -8.32 26.25 -17.81
CA ASP A 33 -8.71 27.41 -18.67
C ASP A 33 -9.21 27.06 -20.07
N ALA A 34 -9.70 25.84 -20.34
CA ALA A 34 -10.30 25.55 -21.64
C ALA A 34 -11.79 25.18 -21.52
N GLU A 35 -12.67 26.15 -21.76
CA GLU A 35 -14.01 25.88 -22.31
C GLU A 35 -13.86 25.09 -23.62
N SER A 36 -13.69 23.78 -23.54
CA SER A 36 -13.68 22.89 -24.69
C SER A 36 -14.89 21.97 -24.64
N SER A 37 -15.79 22.26 -25.52
CA SER A 37 -16.91 21.44 -25.96
C SER A 37 -16.56 19.96 -26.13
N GLY A 38 -17.10 19.12 -25.25
CA GLY A 38 -17.63 17.80 -25.60
C GLY A 38 -16.68 16.80 -26.25
N GLN A 39 -15.74 16.28 -25.52
CA GLN A 39 -15.35 14.87 -25.52
C GLN A 39 -14.47 14.62 -24.27
N ASN A 40 -15.12 14.32 -23.16
CA ASN A 40 -14.43 13.80 -21.99
C ASN A 40 -14.03 12.35 -22.32
N ILE A 41 -12.89 12.20 -23.01
CA ILE A 41 -12.19 10.92 -23.01
C ILE A 41 -11.58 10.87 -21.62
N GLY A 42 -12.23 10.13 -20.71
CA GLY A 42 -11.81 9.99 -19.34
C GLY A 42 -10.31 9.71 -19.29
N LYS A 43 -9.56 10.56 -18.61
CA LYS A 43 -8.26 10.17 -18.08
C LYS A 43 -8.56 8.98 -17.16
N GLY A 44 -8.07 7.82 -17.58
CA GLY A 44 -8.29 6.59 -16.83
C GLY A 44 -7.61 6.68 -15.47
N PHE A 45 -8.18 6.04 -14.50
CA PHE A 45 -7.50 5.69 -13.26
C PHE A 45 -6.09 5.19 -13.62
N GLY A 46 -5.03 5.93 -13.19
CA GLY A 46 -3.65 5.51 -13.36
C GLY A 46 -2.89 6.17 -14.51
N ASP A 47 -2.98 7.48 -14.72
CA ASP A 47 -2.03 8.21 -15.55
C ASP A 47 -0.64 8.17 -14.87
N VAL A 48 0.12 7.10 -15.18
CA VAL A 48 1.51 6.94 -14.73
C VAL A 48 2.35 8.07 -15.30
N SER A 49 3.02 8.81 -14.43
CA SER A 49 3.98 9.84 -14.81
C SER A 49 5.36 9.59 -14.25
N GLU A 50 6.33 9.31 -15.10
CA GLU A 50 7.74 9.16 -14.69
C GLU A 50 8.32 10.45 -14.07
N ASN A 51 7.59 11.55 -14.10
CA ASN A 51 8.01 12.83 -13.54
C ASN A 51 7.54 13.02 -12.09
N CYS A 52 6.53 12.26 -11.66
CA CYS A 52 6.03 12.32 -10.29
C CYS A 52 6.90 11.46 -9.38
N ILE A 53 7.39 12.06 -8.32
CA ILE A 53 8.31 11.38 -7.39
C ILE A 53 7.98 11.80 -5.96
N LEU A 54 7.75 10.83 -5.10
CA LEU A 54 7.70 11.04 -3.66
C LEU A 54 8.97 10.45 -3.02
N ASN A 55 9.83 11.31 -2.47
CA ASN A 55 11.04 10.91 -1.77
C ASN A 55 10.92 11.20 -0.28
N ILE A 56 11.12 10.19 0.57
CA ILE A 56 11.23 10.33 2.01
C ILE A 56 12.62 9.84 2.44
N ASN A 57 13.49 10.79 2.78
CA ASN A 57 14.88 10.53 3.13
C ASN A 57 15.13 10.54 4.64
N GLY A 58 14.17 11.05 5.43
CA GLY A 58 14.33 11.17 6.87
C GLY A 58 13.12 11.82 7.54
N GLY A 59 13.25 12.09 8.83
CA GLY A 59 12.23 12.71 9.66
C GLY A 59 11.30 11.71 10.34
N TYR A 60 10.32 12.24 11.05
CA TYR A 60 9.21 11.50 11.65
C TYR A 60 7.92 11.97 11.00
N ILE A 61 7.26 11.07 10.29
CA ILE A 61 6.10 11.37 9.46
C ILE A 61 4.94 10.49 9.91
N TYR A 62 3.85 11.13 10.31
CA TYR A 62 2.58 10.47 10.62
C TYR A 62 1.51 10.97 9.67
N VAL A 63 0.82 10.05 9.02
CA VAL A 63 -0.26 10.33 8.09
C VAL A 63 -1.51 9.59 8.53
N ASN A 64 -2.64 10.31 8.61
CA ASN A 64 -3.97 9.75 8.82
C ASN A 64 -4.87 10.25 7.68
N ALA A 65 -5.06 9.43 6.65
CA ALA A 65 -5.73 9.79 5.42
C ALA A 65 -7.03 9.02 5.19
N GLY A 66 -8.05 9.68 4.65
CA GLY A 66 -9.31 9.05 4.25
C GLY A 66 -9.27 8.46 2.84
N GLY A 67 -8.46 9.06 1.96
CA GLY A 67 -8.01 8.56 0.67
C GLY A 67 -6.68 7.81 0.80
N ASP A 68 -5.82 7.87 -0.23
CA ASP A 68 -4.52 7.24 -0.20
C ASP A 68 -3.61 7.89 0.86
N GLY A 69 -2.87 7.06 1.57
CA GLY A 69 -1.98 7.57 2.61
C GLY A 69 -0.80 8.33 2.02
N LEU A 70 -0.01 7.65 1.24
CA LEU A 70 1.05 8.20 0.41
C LEU A 70 0.73 7.84 -1.04
N ASP A 71 0.58 8.84 -1.89
CA ASP A 71 0.29 8.69 -3.31
C ASP A 71 1.38 9.34 -4.17
N SER A 72 1.79 8.64 -5.22
CA SER A 72 2.63 9.17 -6.29
C SER A 72 2.21 8.58 -7.63
N ASN A 73 1.81 9.40 -8.58
CA ASN A 73 1.55 8.93 -9.94
C ASN A 73 2.81 8.38 -10.65
N GLY A 74 3.96 8.40 -9.99
CA GLY A 74 5.21 7.84 -10.46
C GLY A 74 5.86 6.96 -9.40
N VAL A 75 7.11 7.24 -9.04
CA VAL A 75 7.88 6.43 -8.09
C VAL A 75 7.78 6.97 -6.66
N MET A 76 7.74 6.05 -5.71
CA MET A 76 7.87 6.35 -4.28
C MET A 76 9.19 5.76 -3.75
N ASN A 77 10.02 6.59 -3.12
CA ASN A 77 11.28 6.17 -2.53
C ASN A 77 11.31 6.51 -1.04
N ILE A 78 11.51 5.50 -0.19
CA ILE A 78 11.65 5.64 1.26
C ILE A 78 13.06 5.14 1.63
N SER A 79 13.95 6.07 1.97
CA SER A 79 15.34 5.77 2.26
C SER A 79 15.74 6.03 3.72
N GLY A 80 14.83 6.58 4.54
CA GLY A 80 15.10 6.86 5.94
C GLY A 80 13.90 7.43 6.68
N GLY A 81 14.12 7.73 7.96
CA GLY A 81 13.10 8.28 8.85
C GLY A 81 12.18 7.23 9.49
N THR A 82 11.12 7.70 10.11
CA THR A 82 10.01 6.88 10.61
C THR A 82 8.73 7.36 9.95
N VAL A 83 8.13 6.49 9.14
CA VAL A 83 6.92 6.77 8.35
C VAL A 83 5.81 5.89 8.86
N ILE A 84 4.75 6.49 9.37
CA ILE A 84 3.58 5.82 9.91
C ILE A 84 2.37 6.31 9.14
N VAL A 85 1.63 5.38 8.55
CA VAL A 85 0.43 5.66 7.75
C VAL A 85 -0.75 4.89 8.31
N ASP A 86 -1.75 5.63 8.80
CA ASP A 86 -3.11 5.15 9.01
C ASP A 86 -3.93 5.49 7.76
N GLY A 87 -3.92 4.58 6.80
CA GLY A 87 -4.55 4.70 5.49
C GLY A 87 -6.08 4.53 5.52
N PRO A 88 -6.71 4.37 4.36
CA PRO A 88 -8.16 4.25 4.24
C PRO A 88 -8.71 2.97 4.88
N VAL A 89 -9.98 3.04 5.27
CA VAL A 89 -10.74 1.88 5.80
C VAL A 89 -11.62 1.23 4.73
N ASN A 90 -11.73 1.84 3.57
CA ASN A 90 -12.49 1.35 2.42
C ASN A 90 -11.54 0.74 1.37
N ASP A 91 -12.09 -0.12 0.53
CA ASP A 91 -11.33 -0.89 -0.47
C ASP A 91 -11.08 -0.12 -1.78
N GLY A 92 -11.39 1.17 -1.83
CA GLY A 92 -11.20 2.01 -3.02
C GLY A 92 -9.89 2.78 -3.08
N ASN A 93 -9.10 2.73 -1.99
CA ASN A 93 -7.81 3.41 -1.85
C ASN A 93 -6.84 2.54 -1.05
N GLY A 94 -5.55 2.86 -1.07
CA GLY A 94 -4.47 2.17 -0.38
C GLY A 94 -3.77 3.02 0.70
N ALA A 95 -3.10 2.38 1.66
CA ALA A 95 -2.21 3.11 2.56
C ALA A 95 -0.99 3.66 1.80
N LEU A 96 -0.59 2.97 0.76
CA LEU A 96 0.42 3.37 -0.23
C LEU A 96 -0.22 3.19 -1.61
N ASP A 97 0.02 4.14 -2.52
CA ASP A 97 -0.33 4.08 -3.94
C ASP A 97 0.82 4.65 -4.78
N SER A 98 1.21 3.94 -5.82
CA SER A 98 2.33 4.34 -6.69
C SER A 98 2.08 3.93 -8.13
N GLY A 99 2.17 4.88 -9.05
CA GLY A 99 2.02 4.61 -10.47
C GLY A 99 3.08 3.64 -11.04
N THR A 100 4.22 3.46 -10.36
CA THR A 100 5.30 2.59 -10.84
C THR A 100 5.86 1.67 -9.76
N GLU A 101 6.72 2.18 -8.87
CA GLU A 101 7.45 1.39 -7.88
C GLU A 101 7.45 2.06 -6.51
N ILE A 102 7.38 1.25 -5.47
CA ILE A 102 7.59 1.66 -4.08
C ILE A 102 8.92 1.07 -3.62
N ASN A 103 9.95 1.89 -3.56
CA ASN A 103 11.29 1.47 -3.18
C ASN A 103 11.56 1.79 -1.71
N VAL A 104 11.81 0.75 -0.90
CA VAL A 104 12.22 0.90 0.49
C VAL A 104 13.68 0.48 0.63
N SER A 105 14.52 1.43 1.06
CA SER A 105 15.97 1.20 1.23
C SER A 105 16.49 1.54 2.62
N GLY A 106 15.63 2.08 3.49
CA GLY A 106 16.00 2.43 4.86
C GLY A 106 14.84 3.01 5.66
N GLY A 107 15.07 3.20 6.96
CA GLY A 107 14.09 3.75 7.89
C GLY A 107 13.05 2.73 8.38
N ILE A 108 12.05 3.22 9.07
CA ILE A 108 10.90 2.45 9.54
C ILE A 108 9.68 2.89 8.70
N LEU A 109 9.07 1.95 8.01
CA LEU A 109 7.79 2.12 7.33
C LEU A 109 6.75 1.24 7.99
N ILE A 110 5.63 1.84 8.40
CA ILE A 110 4.44 1.15 8.88
C ILE A 110 3.26 1.77 8.16
N ALA A 111 2.55 0.97 7.35
CA ALA A 111 1.38 1.43 6.61
C ALA A 111 0.22 0.46 6.82
N ALA A 112 -0.80 0.91 7.56
CA ALA A 112 -1.99 0.14 7.85
C ALA A 112 -3.18 0.68 7.07
N GLY A 113 -4.04 -0.20 6.56
CA GLY A 113 -5.22 0.22 5.81
C GLY A 113 -6.10 -0.94 5.38
N SER A 114 -6.93 -0.70 4.38
CA SER A 114 -7.68 -1.73 3.67
C SER A 114 -6.75 -2.67 2.89
N SER A 115 -7.18 -3.90 2.68
CA SER A 115 -6.47 -4.85 1.81
C SER A 115 -6.96 -4.81 0.34
N GLY A 116 -8.03 -4.04 0.04
CA GLY A 116 -8.66 -4.05 -1.29
C GLY A 116 -7.80 -3.46 -2.40
N MET A 117 -7.15 -2.33 -2.14
CA MET A 117 -6.20 -1.67 -3.05
C MET A 117 -4.82 -1.49 -2.39
N ALA A 118 -4.43 -2.42 -1.53
CA ALA A 118 -3.12 -2.36 -0.89
C ALA A 118 -2.01 -2.60 -1.90
N GLU A 119 -1.13 -1.63 -2.09
CA GLU A 119 0.11 -1.74 -2.83
C GLU A 119 1.29 -2.03 -1.90
N PHE A 120 2.30 -2.71 -2.43
CA PHE A 120 3.42 -3.23 -1.67
C PHE A 120 4.74 -2.64 -2.15
N PRO A 121 5.78 -2.61 -1.27
CA PRO A 121 7.13 -2.35 -1.73
C PRO A 121 7.52 -3.26 -2.88
N SER A 122 8.29 -2.71 -3.81
CA SER A 122 8.76 -3.43 -5.01
C SER A 122 9.89 -4.42 -4.67
N ASP A 123 10.05 -5.43 -5.50
CA ASP A 123 11.14 -6.41 -5.37
C ASP A 123 12.54 -5.78 -5.52
N THR A 124 12.60 -4.56 -6.06
CA THR A 124 13.81 -3.72 -6.15
C THR A 124 14.21 -3.09 -4.83
N SER A 125 13.35 -3.15 -3.79
CA SER A 125 13.65 -2.67 -2.45
C SER A 125 14.85 -3.40 -1.84
N THR A 126 15.75 -2.65 -1.20
CA THR A 126 16.95 -3.23 -0.56
C THR A 126 16.76 -3.51 0.92
N GLN A 127 15.69 -2.97 1.53
CA GLN A 127 15.28 -3.29 2.88
C GLN A 127 14.05 -4.19 2.85
N PRO A 128 14.07 -5.35 3.55
CA PRO A 128 12.94 -6.27 3.57
C PRO A 128 11.69 -5.67 4.20
N SER A 129 10.54 -6.08 3.68
CA SER A 129 9.21 -5.70 4.16
C SER A 129 8.34 -6.93 4.42
N LEU A 130 7.57 -6.89 5.49
CA LEU A 130 6.52 -7.85 5.78
C LEU A 130 5.18 -7.22 5.42
N VAL A 131 4.39 -7.91 4.60
CA VAL A 131 3.04 -7.52 4.20
C VAL A 131 2.06 -8.45 4.87
N VAL A 132 1.36 -7.93 5.87
CA VAL A 132 0.48 -8.72 6.73
C VAL A 132 -0.96 -8.51 6.33
N GLY A 133 -1.66 -9.58 5.95
CA GLY A 133 -3.08 -9.56 5.61
C GLY A 133 -3.93 -10.30 6.65
N PHE A 134 -5.06 -9.71 7.03
CA PHE A 134 -6.03 -10.30 7.94
C PHE A 134 -7.28 -10.71 7.18
N GLU A 135 -7.80 -11.91 7.45
CA GLU A 135 -9.04 -12.43 6.83
C GLU A 135 -10.24 -11.50 7.06
N GLN A 136 -10.28 -10.87 8.22
CA GLN A 136 -11.29 -9.89 8.59
C GLN A 136 -10.61 -8.62 9.09
N SER A 137 -11.26 -7.49 8.84
CA SER A 137 -10.75 -6.22 9.35
C SER A 137 -10.72 -6.23 10.87
N LEU A 138 -9.62 -5.76 11.44
CA LEU A 138 -9.42 -5.54 12.86
C LEU A 138 -9.85 -4.13 13.28
N ASP A 139 -10.33 -3.99 14.49
CA ASP A 139 -10.74 -2.70 15.03
C ASP A 139 -9.55 -1.78 15.30
N ALA A 140 -9.79 -0.47 15.24
CA ALA A 140 -8.84 0.55 15.67
C ALA A 140 -8.26 0.23 17.05
N GLY A 141 -6.97 0.47 17.23
CA GLY A 141 -6.26 0.18 18.48
C GLY A 141 -5.85 -1.28 18.68
N THR A 142 -6.25 -2.20 17.78
CA THR A 142 -5.74 -3.57 17.83
C THR A 142 -4.24 -3.56 17.54
N ILE A 143 -3.44 -4.04 18.47
CA ILE A 143 -1.99 -4.10 18.33
C ILE A 143 -1.59 -5.17 17.31
N VAL A 144 -0.62 -4.83 16.45
CA VAL A 144 0.16 -5.78 15.65
C VAL A 144 1.60 -5.73 16.17
N CYS A 145 2.15 -6.90 16.48
CA CYS A 145 3.51 -7.03 17.00
C CYS A 145 4.30 -8.02 16.15
N VAL A 146 5.48 -7.59 15.71
CA VAL A 146 6.46 -8.44 15.04
C VAL A 146 7.61 -8.71 16.02
N GLN A 147 7.88 -10.00 16.25
CA GLN A 147 8.98 -10.45 17.10
C GLN A 147 10.00 -11.23 16.28
N ASN A 148 11.27 -11.08 16.60
CA ASN A 148 12.33 -11.91 16.03
C ASN A 148 12.32 -13.33 16.68
N LYS A 149 13.22 -14.19 16.21
CA LYS A 149 13.38 -15.57 16.72
C LYS A 149 13.72 -15.68 18.21
N ASN A 150 14.20 -14.60 18.84
CA ASN A 150 14.52 -14.54 20.27
C ASN A 150 13.33 -14.05 21.11
N GLY A 151 12.21 -13.67 20.48
CA GLY A 151 11.04 -13.07 21.14
C GLY A 151 11.20 -11.57 21.42
N GLU A 152 12.20 -10.91 20.82
CA GLU A 152 12.38 -9.46 20.95
C GLU A 152 11.42 -8.73 20.01
N ASN A 153 10.76 -7.68 20.51
CA ASN A 153 9.83 -6.87 19.72
C ASN A 153 10.62 -6.03 18.69
N ILE A 154 10.38 -6.25 17.41
CA ILE A 154 10.92 -5.46 16.32
C ILE A 154 10.03 -4.24 16.08
N ILE A 155 8.73 -4.48 15.91
CA ILE A 155 7.69 -3.44 15.79
C ILE A 155 6.51 -3.84 16.66
N THR A 156 5.99 -2.89 17.41
CA THR A 156 4.70 -2.98 18.09
C THR A 156 3.90 -1.75 17.72
N TYR A 157 2.80 -1.94 17.02
CA TYR A 157 2.03 -0.84 16.43
C TYR A 157 0.52 -1.07 16.61
N SER A 158 -0.22 -0.01 16.87
CA SER A 158 -1.68 -0.04 16.93
C SER A 158 -2.27 1.07 16.04
N PRO A 159 -2.85 0.72 14.89
CA PRO A 159 -3.48 1.68 13.99
C PRO A 159 -4.61 2.46 14.66
N SER A 160 -4.75 3.75 14.37
CA SER A 160 -5.83 4.59 14.91
C SER A 160 -7.18 4.33 14.23
N LYS A 161 -7.18 3.59 13.14
CA LYS A 161 -8.38 3.22 12.36
C LYS A 161 -8.51 1.71 12.20
N LYS A 162 -9.69 1.28 11.76
CA LYS A 162 -9.94 -0.10 11.34
C LYS A 162 -9.07 -0.45 10.13
N PHE A 163 -8.52 -1.66 10.10
CA PHE A 163 -7.59 -2.09 9.06
C PHE A 163 -7.73 -3.58 8.76
N SER A 164 -7.33 -4.01 7.58
CA SER A 164 -7.21 -5.41 7.17
C SER A 164 -5.84 -5.76 6.60
N SER A 165 -4.97 -4.76 6.46
CA SER A 165 -3.58 -4.97 6.05
C SER A 165 -2.62 -4.07 6.84
N VAL A 166 -1.38 -4.54 7.02
CA VAL A 166 -0.28 -3.74 7.55
C VAL A 166 1.00 -4.09 6.80
N ILE A 167 1.67 -3.08 6.27
CA ILE A 167 3.00 -3.19 5.69
C ILE A 167 4.00 -2.72 6.74
N ILE A 168 5.03 -3.51 6.99
CA ILE A 168 6.06 -3.22 7.99
C ILE A 168 7.43 -3.42 7.35
N SER A 169 8.25 -2.37 7.34
CA SER A 169 9.66 -2.45 7.00
C SER A 169 10.49 -1.75 8.06
N SER A 170 11.60 -2.36 8.45
CA SER A 170 12.51 -1.86 9.49
C SER A 170 13.92 -2.34 9.21
N PRO A 171 14.96 -1.57 9.57
CA PRO A 171 16.35 -2.05 9.52
C PRO A 171 16.61 -3.32 10.36
N ASP A 172 15.74 -3.62 11.33
CA ASP A 172 15.81 -4.81 12.17
C ASP A 172 15.14 -6.04 11.53
N ILE A 173 14.50 -5.88 10.35
CA ILE A 173 14.01 -6.99 9.54
C ILE A 173 15.12 -7.40 8.57
N ILE A 174 15.76 -8.55 8.84
CA ILE A 174 16.94 -9.03 8.12
C ILE A 174 16.51 -10.17 7.19
N GLN A 175 16.93 -10.10 5.94
CA GLN A 175 16.66 -11.16 4.96
C GLN A 175 17.25 -12.51 5.43
N GLY A 176 16.45 -13.56 5.32
CA GLY A 176 16.78 -14.92 5.77
C GLY A 176 16.45 -15.21 7.24
N GLU A 177 16.06 -14.21 8.03
CA GLU A 177 15.65 -14.41 9.44
C GLU A 177 14.13 -14.62 9.55
N SER A 178 13.73 -15.31 10.63
CA SER A 178 12.31 -15.62 10.89
C SER A 178 11.70 -14.68 11.90
N TYR A 179 10.43 -14.32 11.66
CA TYR A 179 9.64 -13.40 12.47
C TYR A 179 8.29 -13.99 12.81
N SER A 180 7.87 -13.82 14.06
CA SER A 180 6.54 -14.18 14.53
C SER A 180 5.67 -12.93 14.59
N ILE A 181 4.50 -12.99 13.94
CA ILE A 181 3.56 -11.89 13.82
C ILE A 181 2.36 -12.19 14.73
N TYR A 182 2.07 -11.27 15.62
CA TYR A 182 0.96 -11.37 16.57
C TYR A 182 -0.02 -10.21 16.35
N TYR A 183 -1.28 -10.43 16.75
CA TYR A 183 -2.28 -9.36 16.82
C TYR A 183 -3.07 -9.41 18.13
N GLY A 184 -3.65 -8.28 18.52
CA GLY A 184 -4.29 -8.11 19.84
C GLY A 184 -3.27 -7.97 20.96
N GLY A 185 -3.64 -8.40 22.17
CA GLY A 185 -2.78 -8.30 23.33
C GLY A 185 -2.64 -6.86 23.87
N SER A 186 -1.56 -6.63 24.58
CA SER A 186 -1.25 -5.34 25.20
C SER A 186 0.25 -5.07 25.19
N SER A 187 0.63 -3.78 25.22
CA SER A 187 2.00 -3.34 25.41
C SER A 187 2.10 -2.39 26.59
N SER A 188 3.16 -2.51 27.38
CA SER A 188 3.49 -1.57 28.46
C SER A 188 4.39 -0.41 27.99
N GLY A 189 4.76 -0.40 26.70
CA GLY A 189 5.55 0.66 26.09
C GLY A 189 4.81 1.99 25.98
N THR A 190 5.53 3.02 25.59
CA THR A 190 4.94 4.35 25.31
C THR A 190 4.63 4.45 23.84
N ALA A 191 3.35 4.70 23.50
CA ALA A 191 2.92 4.88 22.13
C ALA A 191 3.04 6.35 21.69
N LYS A 192 3.57 6.57 20.48
CA LYS A 192 3.46 7.81 19.73
C LYS A 192 2.89 7.48 18.36
N ASP A 193 1.75 8.08 18.00
CA ASP A 193 1.05 7.82 16.73
C ASP A 193 0.87 6.31 16.45
N GLY A 194 0.52 5.55 17.49
CA GLY A 194 0.33 4.10 17.43
C GLY A 194 1.61 3.26 17.52
N LEU A 195 2.78 3.79 17.25
CA LEU A 195 4.06 3.07 17.38
C LEU A 195 4.53 3.08 18.83
N TYR A 196 4.72 1.89 19.40
CA TYR A 196 5.22 1.71 20.76
C TYR A 196 6.76 1.71 20.79
N SER A 197 7.30 2.35 21.80
CA SER A 197 8.72 2.30 22.15
C SER A 197 8.91 1.73 23.54
N GLY A 198 9.88 0.82 23.68
CA GLY A 198 10.16 0.11 24.94
C GLY A 198 8.99 -0.75 25.42
N GLY A 199 9.10 -1.19 26.66
CA GLY A 199 8.06 -2.01 27.29
C GLY A 199 7.98 -3.45 26.76
N GLU A 200 7.07 -4.22 27.37
CA GLU A 200 6.83 -5.62 27.04
C GLU A 200 5.50 -5.74 26.29
N TYR A 201 5.47 -6.59 25.27
CA TYR A 201 4.24 -7.01 24.59
C TYR A 201 3.80 -8.38 25.12
N SER A 202 2.51 -8.56 25.35
CA SER A 202 1.97 -9.83 25.86
C SER A 202 0.50 -10.04 25.51
N GLY A 203 0.08 -11.29 25.54
CA GLY A 203 -1.33 -11.68 25.47
C GLY A 203 -1.93 -11.64 24.07
N GLY A 204 -1.14 -11.42 23.00
CA GLY A 204 -1.62 -11.46 21.64
C GLY A 204 -1.79 -12.88 21.10
N THR A 205 -2.51 -12.98 19.99
CA THR A 205 -2.69 -14.20 19.21
C THR A 205 -1.61 -14.27 18.12
N LEU A 206 -0.89 -15.38 18.04
CA LEU A 206 0.02 -15.63 16.93
C LEU A 206 -0.78 -15.75 15.62
N LEU A 207 -0.50 -14.89 14.67
CA LEU A 207 -1.04 -14.96 13.31
C LEU A 207 -0.26 -15.98 12.51
N GLU A 208 1.05 -15.76 12.39
CA GLU A 208 1.96 -16.60 11.60
C GLU A 208 3.41 -16.38 12.02
N THR A 209 4.26 -17.35 11.69
CA THR A 209 5.73 -17.18 11.69
C THR A 209 6.25 -17.35 10.26
N VAL A 210 6.92 -16.31 9.75
CA VAL A 210 7.44 -16.27 8.38
C VAL A 210 8.94 -16.04 8.38
N THR A 211 9.60 -16.45 7.30
CA THR A 211 11.01 -16.10 7.04
C THR A 211 11.04 -15.01 5.96
N ALA A 212 11.76 -13.92 6.21
CA ALA A 212 11.92 -12.81 5.25
C ALA A 212 12.87 -13.23 4.11
N GLU A 213 12.38 -14.04 3.18
CA GLU A 213 13.21 -14.65 2.12
C GLU A 213 13.58 -13.68 0.98
N SER A 214 12.77 -12.65 0.77
CA SER A 214 12.89 -11.68 -0.32
C SER A 214 12.68 -10.25 0.18
N ALA A 215 12.74 -9.28 -0.74
CA ALA A 215 12.43 -7.88 -0.45
C ALA A 215 11.02 -7.70 0.10
N VAL A 216 10.08 -8.56 -0.32
CA VAL A 216 8.69 -8.54 0.16
C VAL A 216 8.27 -9.94 0.57
N THR A 217 7.85 -10.09 1.80
CA THR A 217 7.32 -11.34 2.35
C THR A 217 5.89 -11.14 2.82
N GLN A 218 4.98 -11.89 2.23
CA GLN A 218 3.56 -11.85 2.63
C GLN A 218 3.32 -12.81 3.80
N ALA A 219 2.43 -12.40 4.71
CA ALA A 219 2.04 -13.16 5.89
C ALA A 219 0.56 -12.98 6.19
N GLY A 220 0.00 -13.96 6.91
CA GLY A 220 -1.40 -13.96 7.32
C GLY A 220 -2.33 -14.63 6.32
N THR A 221 -3.63 -14.52 6.59
CA THR A 221 -4.67 -15.23 5.84
C THR A 221 -5.53 -14.29 5.00
N GLY A 222 -5.27 -12.98 5.07
CA GLY A 222 -5.97 -11.97 4.30
C GLY A 222 -5.70 -12.11 2.80
N THR A 223 -6.71 -11.78 2.00
CA THR A 223 -6.55 -11.66 0.56
C THR A 223 -6.38 -10.20 0.20
N PHE A 224 -5.43 -9.92 -0.65
CA PHE A 224 -5.24 -8.58 -1.22
C PHE A 224 -6.00 -8.48 -2.54
N GLY A 225 -6.60 -7.32 -2.81
CA GLY A 225 -7.26 -7.06 -4.09
C GLY A 225 -6.29 -7.22 -5.27
N GLN A 226 -6.82 -7.51 -6.45
CA GLN A 226 -6.02 -7.85 -7.64
C GLN A 226 -5.07 -6.75 -8.15
N MET A 227 -5.10 -5.55 -7.58
CA MET A 227 -4.13 -4.49 -7.92
C MET A 227 -2.89 -4.49 -7.03
N GLY A 228 -2.93 -5.12 -5.86
CA GLY A 228 -1.83 -5.18 -4.89
C GLY A 228 -0.77 -6.25 -5.17
N GLY A 229 -0.42 -6.53 -6.40
CA GLY A 229 0.55 -7.57 -6.68
C GLY A 229 1.03 -7.65 -8.12
N ILE A 230 0.94 -6.58 -8.88
CA ILE A 230 1.51 -6.55 -10.20
C ILE A 230 2.68 -5.55 -10.24
N GLY A 231 3.80 -5.92 -9.64
CA GLY A 231 5.04 -5.64 -10.33
C GLY A 231 4.85 -6.21 -11.74
N ARG A 232 4.86 -5.35 -12.76
CA ARG A 232 4.67 -5.72 -14.18
C ARG A 232 5.73 -6.73 -14.63
N GLY A 233 5.62 -7.96 -14.16
CA GLY A 233 6.36 -9.15 -14.54
C GLY A 233 5.40 -10.14 -15.17
N GLY A 234 5.13 -10.01 -16.48
CA GLY A 234 4.69 -11.10 -17.31
C GLY A 234 3.29 -11.63 -17.08
N MET A 235 2.29 -11.05 -17.75
CA MET A 235 1.11 -11.82 -18.12
C MET A 235 1.55 -13.07 -18.89
N PRO A 236 1.10 -14.28 -18.53
CA PRO A 236 1.22 -15.42 -19.43
C PRO A 236 0.39 -15.07 -20.66
N GLY A 237 1.06 -14.91 -21.79
CA GLY A 237 0.43 -14.61 -23.06
C GLY A 237 -0.64 -15.63 -23.37
N ASN A 238 -1.89 -15.19 -23.36
CA ASN A 238 -2.94 -15.90 -24.06
C ASN A 238 -2.65 -15.73 -25.56
N ASN A 239 -1.91 -16.70 -26.13
CA ASN A 239 -1.68 -16.84 -27.56
C ASN A 239 -2.99 -17.26 -28.23
N GLY A 240 -3.98 -16.38 -28.22
CA GLY A 240 -5.09 -16.38 -29.15
C GLY A 240 -4.63 -15.60 -30.39
N SER A 241 -4.08 -16.30 -31.36
CA SER A 241 -3.82 -15.77 -32.70
C SER A 241 -5.12 -15.18 -33.24
N PHE A 242 -5.15 -13.85 -33.37
CA PHE A 242 -6.23 -13.19 -34.11
C PHE A 242 -6.01 -13.45 -35.59
N ASP A 243 -6.87 -14.28 -36.19
CA ASP A 243 -6.90 -14.52 -37.63
C ASP A 243 -7.84 -13.48 -38.28
N PRO A 244 -7.33 -12.52 -39.06
CA PRO A 244 -8.17 -11.47 -39.65
C PRO A 244 -9.03 -11.93 -40.85
N GLU A 245 -9.02 -13.20 -41.23
CA GLU A 245 -9.76 -13.69 -42.40
C GLU A 245 -11.08 -14.40 -42.09
N ASN A 246 -11.43 -14.66 -40.84
CA ASN A 246 -12.72 -15.27 -40.46
C ASN A 246 -13.46 -14.40 -39.44
N GLY A 247 -14.32 -13.52 -39.91
CA GLY A 247 -15.12 -12.59 -39.13
C GLY A 247 -16.31 -13.25 -38.40
N GLU A 248 -16.11 -14.24 -37.53
CA GLU A 248 -17.16 -14.71 -36.61
C GLU A 248 -16.72 -14.52 -35.16
N MET A 249 -17.48 -13.63 -34.44
CA MET A 249 -17.36 -13.53 -33.00
C MET A 249 -17.97 -14.76 -32.34
N PRO A 250 -17.38 -15.32 -31.27
CA PRO A 250 -18.01 -16.36 -30.49
C PRO A 250 -19.25 -15.82 -29.79
N ASP A 251 -20.40 -16.53 -30.00
CA ASP A 251 -21.68 -16.28 -29.36
C ASP A 251 -21.56 -16.44 -27.83
N ASN A 252 -21.58 -15.32 -27.13
CA ASN A 252 -21.63 -15.27 -25.67
C ASN A 252 -23.09 -15.42 -25.21
N GLY A 253 -23.64 -16.61 -25.26
CA GLY A 253 -24.93 -17.10 -24.78
C GLY A 253 -25.68 -16.27 -23.73
N PHE A 254 -26.04 -15.02 -24.02
CA PHE A 254 -27.04 -14.26 -23.28
C PHE A 254 -28.42 -14.47 -23.93
N THR A 255 -29.25 -15.34 -23.36
CA THR A 255 -30.64 -15.46 -23.71
C THR A 255 -31.43 -14.27 -23.13
N HIS A 256 -31.96 -13.41 -24.00
CA HIS A 256 -32.96 -12.41 -23.63
C HIS A 256 -34.30 -13.09 -23.36
N PRO A 257 -35.01 -12.70 -22.27
CA PRO A 257 -36.41 -13.12 -22.12
C PRO A 257 -37.28 -12.40 -23.14
N GLU A 258 -38.06 -13.17 -23.92
CA GLU A 258 -39.06 -12.66 -24.85
C GLU A 258 -40.19 -11.95 -24.10
N GLY A 259 -40.64 -10.81 -24.64
CA GLY A 259 -41.97 -10.27 -24.40
C GLY A 259 -42.04 -8.82 -23.97
N MET A 260 -42.01 -7.89 -24.93
CA MET A 260 -42.85 -6.68 -24.96
C MET A 260 -42.76 -6.05 -26.35
N THR A 261 -43.82 -6.23 -27.13
CA THR A 261 -44.13 -5.49 -28.36
C THR A 261 -45.04 -4.31 -28.04
N PRO A 262 -45.20 -3.34 -28.98
CA PRO A 262 -45.26 -1.88 -28.82
C PRO A 262 -46.53 -1.35 -28.19
#